data_45ac858a3e64f7586dbe95ef07c26cc5
#
_entry.id   45ac858a3e64f7586dbe95ef07c26cc5
#
_cell.length_a   1.000
_cell.length_b   1.000
_cell.length_c   1.000
_cell.angle_alpha   90.00
_cell.angle_beta   90.00
_cell.angle_gamma   90.00
#
_symmetry.space_group_name_H-M   'P 1'
#
loop_
_entity.id
_entity.type
_entity.pdbx_description
1 polymer ?
#
loop_
_entity_poly.entity_id
_entity_poly.type
_entity_poly.pdbx_seq_one_letter_code
_entity_poly.pdbx_strand_id
1 'polypeptide(L)'
;MKTKLTSLCTALLLAASLAANAAEAGQTEKTKADSPEFARMKTLVGSWTGKADMGQGPIDMTVQYRLLAGGSVLEERVFAGTPSEMVTMYYDQAGKLAMTHYCVLGNRPGMKLKASDAKTILFDFDATCGINPKKESHMHALSITFDDADTITSSCKAIMDGKEMAEKPTTLKRVKS
;
A
#
# COMPACT_ATOMS: atom_id res chain seq x y z
N MET A 1 -70.37 41.49 -50.16
CA MET A 1 -70.50 40.13 -49.58
C MET A 1 -69.08 39.76 -49.04
N LYS A 2 -69.00 39.25 -47.92
CA LYS A 2 -67.96 39.17 -46.88
C LYS A 2 -66.57 38.72 -47.33
N THR A 3 -65.61 39.62 -47.29
CA THR A 3 -64.13 39.33 -47.35
C THR A 3 -63.63 39.01 -45.99
N LYS A 4 -63.02 37.82 -45.84
CA LYS A 4 -62.31 37.43 -44.62
C LYS A 4 -60.84 37.79 -44.75
N LEU A 5 -60.38 38.65 -43.84
CA LEU A 5 -58.98 39.03 -43.66
C LEU A 5 -58.27 37.97 -42.82
N THR A 6 -57.31 37.27 -43.37
CA THR A 6 -56.48 36.34 -42.66
C THR A 6 -55.23 37.05 -42.18
N SER A 7 -55.13 37.20 -40.87
CA SER A 7 -53.99 37.78 -40.19
C SER A 7 -52.88 36.72 -40.10
N LEU A 8 -51.71 37.05 -40.64
CA LEU A 8 -50.52 36.24 -40.60
C LEU A 8 -49.68 36.63 -39.36
N CYS A 9 -49.75 35.88 -38.29
CA CYS A 9 -48.87 36.07 -37.13
C CYS A 9 -47.56 35.34 -37.39
N THR A 10 -46.51 36.09 -37.66
CA THR A 10 -45.12 35.64 -37.68
C THR A 10 -44.63 35.49 -36.23
N ALA A 11 -44.50 34.28 -35.76
CA ALA A 11 -43.86 33.95 -34.47
C ALA A 11 -42.34 33.96 -34.66
N LEU A 12 -41.67 34.94 -34.05
CA LEU A 12 -40.22 35.00 -33.98
C LEU A 12 -39.75 34.06 -32.86
N LEU A 13 -39.20 32.92 -33.22
CA LEU A 13 -38.55 31.99 -32.28
C LEU A 13 -37.16 32.52 -31.99
N LEU A 14 -36.99 33.16 -30.82
CA LEU A 14 -35.69 33.43 -30.22
C LEU A 14 -35.15 32.12 -29.62
N ALA A 15 -34.23 31.47 -30.32
CA ALA A 15 -33.43 30.36 -29.75
C ALA A 15 -32.36 30.97 -28.85
N ALA A 16 -32.62 30.99 -27.56
CA ALA A 16 -31.58 31.26 -26.54
C ALA A 16 -30.74 30.02 -26.36
N SER A 17 -29.58 29.97 -26.97
CA SER A 17 -28.56 28.96 -26.71
C SER A 17 -27.95 29.22 -25.32
N LEU A 18 -28.41 28.48 -24.31
CA LEU A 18 -27.69 28.36 -23.05
C LEU A 18 -26.42 27.53 -23.31
N ALA A 19 -25.29 28.22 -23.47
CA ALA A 19 -23.99 27.60 -23.32
C ALA A 19 -23.80 27.29 -21.82
N ALA A 20 -24.05 26.05 -21.44
CA ALA A 20 -23.66 25.54 -20.14
C ALA A 20 -22.12 25.43 -20.13
N ASN A 21 -21.45 26.46 -19.63
CA ASN A 21 -20.06 26.32 -19.20
C ASN A 21 -20.06 25.39 -17.99
N ALA A 22 -19.84 24.08 -18.22
CA ALA A 22 -19.39 23.18 -17.21
C ALA A 22 -17.95 23.60 -16.89
N ALA A 23 -17.79 24.52 -15.94
CA ALA A 23 -16.54 24.71 -15.28
C ALA A 23 -16.26 23.39 -14.53
N GLU A 24 -15.43 22.54 -15.11
CA GLU A 24 -14.74 21.50 -14.37
C GLU A 24 -13.94 22.19 -13.28
N ALA A 25 -14.56 22.30 -12.11
CA ALA A 25 -13.85 22.55 -10.88
C ALA A 25 -13.00 21.30 -10.64
N GLY A 26 -11.83 21.24 -11.26
CA GLY A 26 -10.76 20.35 -10.88
C GLY A 26 -10.43 20.65 -9.43
N GLN A 27 -11.13 20.01 -8.50
CA GLN A 27 -10.67 19.91 -7.13
C GLN A 27 -9.39 19.09 -7.19
N THR A 28 -8.26 19.79 -7.31
CA THR A 28 -6.99 19.22 -6.89
C THR A 28 -7.10 19.04 -5.37
N GLU A 29 -7.68 17.90 -4.95
CA GLU A 29 -7.49 17.45 -3.59
C GLU A 29 -5.98 17.47 -3.36
N LYS A 30 -5.58 18.31 -2.41
CA LYS A 30 -4.19 18.41 -1.98
C LYS A 30 -3.86 17.05 -1.39
N THR A 31 -3.26 16.16 -2.22
CA THR A 31 -2.82 14.85 -1.77
C THR A 31 -1.97 15.07 -0.54
N LYS A 32 -2.41 14.51 0.58
CA LYS A 32 -1.68 14.62 1.84
C LYS A 32 -0.25 14.15 1.59
N ALA A 33 0.72 14.97 1.97
CA ALA A 33 2.12 14.60 1.81
C ALA A 33 2.40 13.30 2.56
N ASP A 34 3.18 12.43 1.94
CA ASP A 34 3.66 11.19 2.56
C ASP A 34 4.44 11.49 3.85
N SER A 35 4.37 10.59 4.84
CA SER A 35 5.35 10.61 5.91
C SER A 35 6.76 10.34 5.35
N PRO A 36 7.83 10.82 6.01
CA PRO A 36 9.20 10.54 5.57
C PRO A 36 9.48 9.04 5.43
N GLU A 37 8.90 8.23 6.32
CA GLU A 37 9.02 6.78 6.30
C GLU A 37 8.31 6.17 5.10
N PHE A 38 7.09 6.62 4.79
CA PHE A 38 6.38 6.10 3.62
C PHE A 38 7.05 6.54 2.31
N ALA A 39 7.54 7.77 2.23
CA ALA A 39 8.33 8.22 1.08
C ALA A 39 9.59 7.35 0.88
N ARG A 40 10.26 6.96 1.98
CA ARG A 40 11.38 6.03 1.92
C ARG A 40 10.96 4.63 1.50
N MET A 41 9.85 4.08 2.00
CA MET A 41 9.31 2.80 1.56
C MET A 41 9.03 2.76 0.06
N LYS A 42 8.55 3.85 -0.52
CA LYS A 42 8.29 3.95 -1.97
C LYS A 42 9.56 3.76 -2.83
N THR A 43 10.75 3.99 -2.28
CA THR A 43 12.01 3.73 -3.01
C THR A 43 12.24 2.24 -3.29
N LEU A 44 11.50 1.36 -2.60
CA LEU A 44 11.59 -0.09 -2.80
C LEU A 44 10.91 -0.59 -4.09
N VAL A 45 10.10 0.22 -4.76
CA VAL A 45 9.40 -0.19 -6.00
C VAL A 45 10.33 -0.92 -6.95
N GLY A 46 9.89 -2.11 -7.40
CA GLY A 46 10.65 -3.01 -8.25
C GLY A 46 10.69 -4.43 -7.71
N SER A 47 11.55 -5.26 -8.30
CA SER A 47 11.73 -6.67 -7.94
C SER A 47 13.01 -6.86 -7.16
N TRP A 48 12.95 -7.74 -6.17
CA TRP A 48 14.05 -8.06 -5.27
C TRP A 48 14.18 -9.56 -5.10
N THR A 49 15.39 -10.03 -4.82
CA THR A 49 15.66 -11.45 -4.61
C THR A 49 16.70 -11.65 -3.52
N GLY A 50 16.60 -12.76 -2.81
CA GLY A 50 17.53 -13.14 -1.75
C GLY A 50 17.29 -14.58 -1.30
N LYS A 51 17.81 -14.92 -0.12
CA LYS A 51 17.58 -16.23 0.51
C LYS A 51 17.05 -16.01 1.91
N ALA A 52 15.89 -16.59 2.18
CA ALA A 52 15.29 -16.63 3.51
C ALA A 52 15.57 -17.96 4.18
N ASP A 53 15.73 -17.97 5.51
CA ASP A 53 15.83 -19.18 6.31
C ASP A 53 14.74 -19.18 7.39
N MET A 54 13.69 -19.94 7.14
CA MET A 54 12.55 -20.11 8.04
C MET A 54 12.72 -21.32 9.00
N GLY A 55 13.96 -21.72 9.26
CA GLY A 55 14.29 -22.83 10.18
C GLY A 55 14.46 -24.20 9.52
N GLN A 56 14.26 -24.31 8.21
CA GLN A 56 14.45 -25.53 7.42
C GLN A 56 15.60 -25.43 6.41
N GLY A 57 16.43 -24.41 6.56
CA GLY A 57 17.51 -24.07 5.63
C GLY A 57 17.11 -22.97 4.64
N PRO A 58 18.09 -22.44 3.90
CA PRO A 58 17.87 -21.30 3.02
C PRO A 58 17.06 -21.68 1.80
N ILE A 59 16.00 -20.92 1.51
CA ILE A 59 15.17 -21.00 0.30
C ILE A 59 15.29 -19.71 -0.50
N ASP A 60 15.13 -19.81 -1.82
CA ASP A 60 15.11 -18.62 -2.67
C ASP A 60 13.85 -17.80 -2.39
N MET A 61 14.04 -16.51 -2.18
CA MET A 61 12.98 -15.56 -1.90
C MET A 61 12.91 -14.50 -3.00
N THR A 62 11.73 -14.29 -3.52
CA THR A 62 11.43 -13.17 -4.42
C THR A 62 10.45 -12.25 -3.77
N VAL A 63 10.66 -10.95 -3.92
CA VAL A 63 9.79 -9.89 -3.41
C VAL A 63 9.52 -8.89 -4.52
N GLN A 64 8.27 -8.48 -4.67
CA GLN A 64 7.87 -7.42 -5.59
C GLN A 64 7.21 -6.29 -4.83
N TYR A 65 7.66 -5.06 -5.09
CA TYR A 65 7.05 -3.85 -4.56
C TYR A 65 6.42 -3.04 -5.69
N ARG A 66 5.16 -2.62 -5.52
CA ARG A 66 4.46 -1.74 -6.48
C ARG A 66 3.56 -0.74 -5.79
N LEU A 67 3.41 0.43 -6.40
CA LEU A 67 2.48 1.45 -5.92
C LEU A 67 1.07 1.17 -6.42
N LEU A 68 0.09 1.34 -5.53
CA LEU A 68 -1.34 1.21 -5.77
C LEU A 68 -2.08 2.48 -5.34
N ALA A 69 -3.38 2.55 -5.66
CA ALA A 69 -4.29 3.60 -5.20
C ALA A 69 -3.71 5.02 -5.39
N GLY A 70 -3.24 5.33 -6.60
CA GLY A 70 -2.65 6.64 -6.91
C GLY A 70 -1.38 6.95 -6.13
N GLY A 71 -0.66 5.93 -5.65
CA GLY A 71 0.58 6.07 -4.90
C GLY A 71 0.40 6.18 -3.38
N SER A 72 -0.83 6.04 -2.85
CA SER A 72 -1.10 6.09 -1.42
C SER A 72 -0.89 4.76 -0.69
N VAL A 73 -0.67 3.67 -1.43
CA VAL A 73 -0.38 2.34 -0.89
C VAL A 73 0.82 1.75 -1.62
N LEU A 74 1.76 1.16 -0.88
CA LEU A 74 2.81 0.32 -1.41
C LEU A 74 2.47 -1.14 -1.08
N GLU A 75 2.26 -1.95 -2.12
CA GLU A 75 2.13 -3.40 -1.98
C GLU A 75 3.51 -4.05 -1.99
N GLU A 76 3.73 -4.95 -1.04
CA GLU A 76 4.81 -5.93 -1.07
C GLU A 76 4.20 -7.30 -1.31
N ARG A 77 4.77 -8.05 -2.24
CA ARG A 77 4.34 -9.41 -2.57
C ARG A 77 5.53 -10.35 -2.46
N VAL A 78 5.46 -11.27 -1.51
CA VAL A 78 6.51 -12.24 -1.21
C VAL A 78 6.10 -13.60 -1.77
N PHE A 79 7.02 -14.34 -2.38
CA PHE A 79 6.79 -15.66 -3.01
C PHE A 79 5.64 -15.66 -4.03
N ALA A 80 5.54 -14.62 -4.85
CA ALA A 80 4.47 -14.43 -5.82
C ALA A 80 4.27 -15.67 -6.71
N GLY A 81 3.00 -16.08 -6.90
CA GLY A 81 2.61 -17.23 -7.72
C GLY A 81 2.85 -18.60 -7.08
N THR A 82 3.20 -18.66 -5.80
CA THR A 82 3.36 -19.92 -5.06
C THR A 82 2.26 -20.09 -4.00
N PRO A 83 2.04 -21.30 -3.46
CA PRO A 83 1.11 -21.50 -2.33
C PRO A 83 1.52 -20.74 -1.06
N SER A 84 2.77 -20.29 -0.97
CA SER A 84 3.31 -19.51 0.17
C SER A 84 3.27 -18.00 -0.09
N GLU A 85 2.55 -17.54 -1.13
CA GLU A 85 2.43 -16.13 -1.42
C GLU A 85 1.81 -15.38 -0.25
N MET A 86 2.46 -14.29 0.15
CA MET A 86 1.98 -13.35 1.16
C MET A 86 2.00 -11.94 0.61
N VAL A 87 1.13 -11.09 1.13
CA VAL A 87 1.01 -9.69 0.71
C VAL A 87 1.07 -8.77 1.92
N THR A 88 1.85 -7.69 1.82
CA THR A 88 1.84 -6.61 2.81
C THR A 88 1.46 -5.30 2.12
N MET A 89 0.52 -4.57 2.72
CA MET A 89 0.14 -3.23 2.30
C MET A 89 0.71 -2.22 3.28
N TYR A 90 1.59 -1.35 2.80
CA TYR A 90 2.14 -0.22 3.55
C TYR A 90 1.41 1.06 3.16
N TYR A 91 1.05 1.88 4.12
CA TYR A 91 0.29 3.11 3.92
C TYR A 91 0.48 4.07 5.09
N ASP A 92 0.15 5.34 4.88
CA ASP A 92 0.09 6.31 5.97
C ASP A 92 -1.28 6.30 6.65
N GLN A 93 -1.30 6.06 7.94
CA GLN A 93 -2.47 6.20 8.80
C GLN A 93 -2.27 7.36 9.78
N ALA A 94 -3.12 8.37 9.69
CA ALA A 94 -3.02 9.58 10.51
C ALA A 94 -1.63 10.27 10.44
N GLY A 95 -0.94 10.16 9.28
CA GLY A 95 0.38 10.77 9.04
C GLY A 95 1.56 9.99 9.59
N LYS A 96 1.36 8.73 9.93
CA LYS A 96 2.41 7.79 10.34
C LYS A 96 2.32 6.53 9.51
N LEU A 97 3.46 5.98 9.15
CA LEU A 97 3.54 4.73 8.43
C LEU A 97 2.93 3.59 9.23
N ALA A 98 2.09 2.81 8.57
CA ALA A 98 1.47 1.59 9.09
C ALA A 98 1.49 0.50 8.01
N MET A 99 1.18 -0.73 8.39
CA MET A 99 1.05 -1.82 7.44
C MET A 99 0.00 -2.85 7.88
N THR A 100 -0.52 -3.59 6.91
CA THR A 100 -1.31 -4.79 7.12
C THR A 100 -0.67 -5.94 6.35
N HIS A 101 -0.32 -7.02 7.05
CA HIS A 101 0.26 -8.20 6.46
C HIS A 101 -0.80 -9.30 6.27
N TYR A 102 -0.96 -9.82 5.07
CA TYR A 102 -1.85 -10.94 4.73
C TYR A 102 -1.02 -12.22 4.71
N CYS A 103 -1.14 -12.99 5.78
CA CYS A 103 -0.24 -14.09 6.11
C CYS A 103 -0.78 -15.44 5.61
N VAL A 104 0.12 -16.37 5.29
CA VAL A 104 -0.20 -17.80 5.03
C VAL A 104 -0.87 -18.48 6.22
N LEU A 105 -0.76 -17.92 7.43
CA LEU A 105 -1.49 -18.39 8.61
C LEU A 105 -3.01 -18.12 8.52
N GLY A 106 -3.49 -17.48 7.46
CA GLY A 106 -4.89 -17.16 7.26
C GLY A 106 -5.37 -15.93 8.05
N ASN A 107 -4.48 -15.20 8.67
CA ASN A 107 -4.79 -13.97 9.39
C ASN A 107 -4.14 -12.71 8.77
N ARG A 108 -4.41 -11.55 9.35
CA ARG A 108 -3.95 -10.26 8.83
C ARG A 108 -3.49 -9.32 9.95
N PRO A 109 -2.32 -9.57 10.55
CA PRO A 109 -1.80 -8.66 11.56
C PRO A 109 -1.59 -7.26 11.00
N GLY A 110 -2.09 -6.26 11.71
CA GLY A 110 -1.76 -4.86 11.50
C GLY A 110 -0.53 -4.50 12.32
N MET A 111 0.28 -3.60 11.80
CA MET A 111 1.46 -3.08 12.51
C MET A 111 1.57 -1.58 12.34
N LYS A 112 2.17 -0.94 13.33
CA LYS A 112 2.42 0.50 13.38
C LYS A 112 3.92 0.77 13.40
N LEU A 113 4.31 1.90 12.86
CA LEU A 113 5.65 2.42 13.03
C LEU A 113 5.97 2.52 14.52
N LYS A 114 7.02 1.81 14.94
CA LYS A 114 7.57 1.85 16.31
C LYS A 114 8.69 2.87 16.43
N ALA A 115 9.60 2.83 15.47
CA ALA A 115 10.76 3.71 15.41
C ALA A 115 11.30 3.78 13.98
N SER A 116 11.99 4.87 13.66
CA SER A 116 12.78 4.98 12.44
C SER A 116 14.04 5.81 12.72
N ASP A 117 15.09 5.50 11.99
CA ASP A 117 16.32 6.29 11.92
C ASP A 117 16.73 6.48 10.45
N ALA A 118 17.96 6.93 10.20
CA ALA A 118 18.44 7.18 8.84
C ALA A 118 18.46 5.94 7.94
N LYS A 119 18.57 4.74 8.51
CA LYS A 119 18.71 3.48 7.78
C LYS A 119 17.56 2.49 8.01
N THR A 120 16.93 2.49 9.19
CA THR A 120 16.03 1.42 9.60
C THR A 120 14.63 1.95 9.84
N ILE A 121 13.64 1.18 9.44
CA ILE A 121 12.23 1.33 9.82
C ILE A 121 11.86 0.11 10.63
N LEU A 122 11.29 0.33 11.81
CA LEU A 122 10.85 -0.73 12.73
C LEU A 122 9.34 -0.63 12.93
N PHE A 123 8.65 -1.74 12.70
CA PHE A 123 7.22 -1.90 12.98
C PHE A 123 7.01 -2.80 14.19
N ASP A 124 5.93 -2.55 14.90
CA ASP A 124 5.47 -3.35 16.03
C ASP A 124 3.98 -3.67 15.88
N PHE A 125 3.55 -4.78 16.47
CA PHE A 125 2.18 -5.28 16.39
C PHE A 125 1.17 -4.24 16.88
N ASP A 126 0.10 -4.05 16.10
CA ASP A 126 -1.04 -3.24 16.52
C ASP A 126 -2.11 -4.10 17.20
N ALA A 127 -2.18 -4.03 18.51
CA ALA A 127 -3.16 -4.78 19.30
C ALA A 127 -4.63 -4.46 18.95
N THR A 128 -4.89 -3.43 18.14
CA THR A 128 -6.24 -3.06 17.70
C THR A 128 -6.66 -3.70 16.38
N CYS A 129 -5.78 -4.51 15.75
CA CYS A 129 -6.05 -5.14 14.46
C CYS A 129 -7.06 -6.32 14.50
N GLY A 130 -7.55 -6.69 15.68
CA GLY A 130 -8.54 -7.75 15.87
C GLY A 130 -7.94 -9.13 16.13
N ILE A 131 -6.62 -9.30 16.09
CA ILE A 131 -5.92 -10.54 16.46
C ILE A 131 -5.76 -10.59 17.98
N ASN A 132 -6.04 -11.75 18.59
CA ASN A 132 -5.73 -11.99 19.98
C ASN A 132 -4.29 -12.48 20.14
N PRO A 133 -3.34 -11.62 20.56
CA PRO A 133 -1.92 -11.97 20.55
C PRO A 133 -1.53 -13.08 21.54
N LYS A 134 -2.42 -13.43 22.48
CA LYS A 134 -2.21 -14.52 23.44
C LYS A 134 -2.68 -15.88 22.93
N LYS A 135 -3.47 -15.90 21.85
CA LYS A 135 -4.12 -17.14 21.37
C LYS A 135 -3.80 -17.45 19.91
N GLU A 136 -3.42 -16.45 19.14
CA GLU A 136 -3.25 -16.59 17.70
C GLU A 136 -1.79 -16.40 17.31
N SER A 137 -1.25 -17.34 16.55
CA SER A 137 0.06 -17.20 15.92
C SER A 137 0.02 -16.06 14.90
N HIS A 138 0.97 -15.13 14.93
CA HIS A 138 0.98 -13.95 14.06
C HIS A 138 2.37 -13.34 13.90
N MET A 139 2.57 -12.61 12.83
CA MET A 139 3.70 -11.69 12.68
C MET A 139 3.60 -10.60 13.74
N HIS A 140 4.67 -10.38 14.52
CA HIS A 140 4.66 -9.51 15.69
C HIS A 140 5.53 -8.26 15.56
N ALA A 141 6.62 -8.34 14.81
CA ALA A 141 7.45 -7.18 14.49
C ALA A 141 8.13 -7.38 13.14
N LEU A 142 8.47 -6.27 12.49
CA LEU A 142 9.25 -6.25 11.25
C LEU A 142 10.26 -5.11 11.32
N SER A 143 11.50 -5.39 10.93
CA SER A 143 12.48 -4.35 10.65
C SER A 143 12.92 -4.41 9.19
N ILE A 144 13.09 -3.23 8.58
CA ILE A 144 13.64 -3.07 7.23
C ILE A 144 14.82 -2.10 7.35
N THR A 145 16.01 -2.58 7.05
CA THR A 145 17.23 -1.77 7.00
C THR A 145 17.57 -1.50 5.53
N PHE A 146 17.73 -0.26 5.17
CA PHE A 146 18.15 0.22 3.85
C PHE A 146 19.68 0.29 3.87
N ASP A 147 20.34 -0.79 3.42
CA ASP A 147 21.81 -0.89 3.45
C ASP A 147 22.41 0.05 2.40
N ASP A 148 21.83 0.04 1.19
CA ASP A 148 22.11 0.96 0.09
C ASP A 148 20.89 1.05 -0.87
N ALA A 149 21.04 1.67 -2.04
CA ALA A 149 19.95 1.84 -3.03
C ALA A 149 19.43 0.51 -3.62
N ASP A 150 20.27 -0.53 -3.63
CA ASP A 150 20.01 -1.82 -4.26
C ASP A 150 20.07 -2.99 -3.25
N THR A 151 20.24 -2.72 -1.97
CA THR A 151 20.35 -3.74 -0.91
C THR A 151 19.52 -3.35 0.29
N ILE A 152 18.66 -4.25 0.75
CA ILE A 152 17.93 -4.11 2.03
C ILE A 152 18.11 -5.38 2.86
N THR A 153 18.05 -5.23 4.17
CA THR A 153 17.98 -6.35 5.11
C THR A 153 16.66 -6.29 5.87
N SER A 154 15.88 -7.38 5.77
CA SER A 154 14.59 -7.55 6.45
C SER A 154 14.72 -8.58 7.56
N SER A 155 14.06 -8.34 8.69
CA SER A 155 13.98 -9.30 9.80
C SER A 155 12.58 -9.26 10.41
N CYS A 156 11.97 -10.43 10.54
CA CYS A 156 10.63 -10.61 11.11
C CYS A 156 10.72 -11.30 12.48
N LYS A 157 9.83 -10.91 13.39
CA LYS A 157 9.49 -11.67 14.59
C LYS A 157 8.05 -12.14 14.51
N ALA A 158 7.81 -13.38 14.86
CA ALA A 158 6.47 -13.96 14.96
C ALA A 158 6.22 -14.47 16.38
N ILE A 159 4.95 -14.50 16.76
CA ILE A 159 4.49 -15.32 17.89
C ILE A 159 3.89 -16.58 17.29
N MET A 160 4.43 -17.74 17.64
CA MET A 160 3.97 -19.05 17.20
C MET A 160 3.64 -19.87 18.44
N ASP A 161 2.38 -20.26 18.59
CA ASP A 161 1.89 -21.02 19.76
C ASP A 161 2.29 -20.37 21.10
N GLY A 162 2.19 -19.04 21.16
CA GLY A 162 2.51 -18.25 22.33
C GLY A 162 4.01 -18.07 22.61
N LYS A 163 4.89 -18.50 21.72
CA LYS A 163 6.35 -18.34 21.83
C LYS A 163 6.85 -17.35 20.79
N GLU A 164 7.74 -16.46 21.20
CA GLU A 164 8.44 -15.59 20.27
C GLU A 164 9.44 -16.39 19.43
N MET A 165 9.36 -16.23 18.13
CA MET A 165 10.30 -16.75 17.15
C MET A 165 10.84 -15.58 16.32
N ALA A 166 12.16 -15.44 16.27
CA ALA A 166 12.81 -14.50 15.38
C ALA A 166 13.32 -15.24 14.15
N GLU A 167 12.98 -14.73 12.98
CA GLU A 167 13.58 -15.19 11.74
C GLU A 167 15.00 -14.65 11.61
N LYS A 168 15.86 -15.40 10.94
CA LYS A 168 17.18 -14.90 10.57
C LYS A 168 17.01 -13.71 9.61
N PRO A 169 17.82 -12.65 9.75
CA PRO A 169 17.75 -11.54 8.80
C PRO A 169 17.97 -12.02 7.37
N THR A 170 17.13 -11.54 6.48
CA THR A 170 17.18 -11.82 5.04
C THR A 170 17.67 -10.60 4.29
N THR A 171 18.79 -10.74 3.60
CA THR A 171 19.30 -9.69 2.70
C THR A 171 18.69 -9.88 1.32
N LEU A 172 18.04 -8.83 0.81
CA LEU A 172 17.44 -8.76 -0.51
C LEU A 172 18.23 -7.79 -1.39
N LYS A 173 18.46 -8.18 -2.63
CA LYS A 173 19.09 -7.36 -3.66
C LYS A 173 18.10 -7.04 -4.77
N ARG A 174 18.15 -5.79 -5.23
CA ARG A 174 17.32 -5.33 -6.34
C ARG A 174 17.67 -6.06 -7.63
N VAL A 175 16.66 -6.57 -8.32
CA VAL A 175 16.81 -7.13 -9.66
C VAL A 175 16.92 -5.95 -10.63
N LYS A 176 18.05 -5.88 -11.36
CA LYS A 176 18.25 -4.87 -12.40
C LYS A 176 17.57 -5.33 -13.69
N SER A 177 16.73 -4.48 -14.25
CA SER A 177 16.10 -4.66 -15.56
C SER A 177 17.07 -4.33 -16.67
#